data_cd7856e3a64e87219aa14b0db78915c2
#
_entry.id   cd7856e3a64e87219aa14b0db78915c2
#
_cell.length_a   1.000
_cell.length_b   1.000
_cell.length_c   1.000
_cell.angle_alpha   90.00
_cell.angle_beta   90.00
_cell.angle_gamma   90.00
#
_symmetry.space_group_name_H-M   'P 1'
#
loop_
_entity.id
_entity.type
_entity.pdbx_description
1 polymer ?
#
loop_
_entity_poly.entity_id
_entity_poly.type
_entity_poly.pdbx_seq_one_letter_code
_entity_poly.pdbx_strand_id
1 'polypeptide(L)'
;MMLPLDHIGILGSDITAMANAYRSLGFHVTEPERLNAGAGGDFGRQYSAHVIFENTYIELTAVENCQSEHHLAPYMRLPGGVRILILQSDCAEKERERIQSTGLSASPLFTAERPLTYGDRTMARFCWFALEPQPLNQLLIGWVEHLTREAVFRSDGPHGNTATDITGLHLSACDFPASLARSHGVHCSMSEQSSEAQVVNGVELLVEDLSACVDHTAGVLDSDARSVSLADAGGLGVNLIFRQA
;
A
#
# COMPACT_ATOMS: atom_id res chain seq x y z
N MET A 1 -5.93 -2.07 -16.89
CA MET A 1 -4.64 -1.34 -16.79
C MET A 1 -3.74 -2.14 -15.86
N MET A 2 -2.43 -2.20 -16.11
CA MET A 2 -1.46 -2.88 -15.22
C MET A 2 -0.53 -1.83 -14.60
N LEU A 3 -0.23 -1.97 -13.31
CA LEU A 3 0.67 -1.09 -12.57
C LEU A 3 1.82 -1.91 -11.97
N PRO A 4 3.08 -1.46 -12.08
CA PRO A 4 4.21 -2.09 -11.38
C PRO A 4 4.14 -1.73 -9.89
N LEU A 5 3.19 -2.34 -9.18
CA LEU A 5 2.91 -2.04 -7.78
C LEU A 5 4.07 -2.52 -6.91
N ASP A 6 4.52 -1.67 -6.02
CA ASP A 6 5.38 -2.04 -4.89
C ASP A 6 4.51 -2.25 -3.64
N HIS A 7 3.74 -1.24 -3.25
CA HIS A 7 2.84 -1.36 -2.12
C HIS A 7 1.68 -0.37 -2.16
N ILE A 8 0.69 -0.65 -1.35
CA ILE A 8 -0.36 0.29 -0.97
C ILE A 8 -0.18 0.70 0.48
N GLY A 9 -0.49 1.96 0.81
CA GLY A 9 -0.50 2.44 2.18
C GLY A 9 -1.92 2.79 2.63
N ILE A 10 -2.30 2.22 3.77
CA ILE A 10 -3.58 2.47 4.44
C ILE A 10 -3.31 3.41 5.60
N LEU A 11 -3.96 4.57 5.61
CA LEU A 11 -3.80 5.56 6.67
C LEU A 11 -4.88 5.42 7.73
N GLY A 12 -4.46 5.56 8.98
CA GLY A 12 -5.33 5.58 10.14
C GLY A 12 -4.72 6.40 11.27
N SER A 13 -5.43 6.49 12.39
CA SER A 13 -5.02 7.33 13.54
C SER A 13 -4.25 6.55 14.62
N ASP A 14 -4.37 5.23 14.65
CA ASP A 14 -3.78 4.35 15.68
C ASP A 14 -3.15 3.12 15.03
N ILE A 15 -1.83 3.14 14.93
CA ILE A 15 -1.07 2.06 14.28
C ILE A 15 -1.23 0.71 14.98
N THR A 16 -1.37 0.71 16.32
CA THR A 16 -1.55 -0.51 17.09
C THR A 16 -2.91 -1.13 16.82
N ALA A 17 -3.97 -0.31 16.82
CA ALA A 17 -5.32 -0.76 16.48
C ALA A 17 -5.38 -1.32 15.06
N MET A 18 -4.77 -0.62 14.08
CA MET A 18 -4.68 -1.05 12.68
C MET A 18 -3.97 -2.41 12.56
N ALA A 19 -2.79 -2.55 13.17
CA ALA A 19 -2.03 -3.80 13.14
C ALA A 19 -2.82 -4.96 13.77
N ASN A 20 -3.50 -4.73 14.90
CA ASN A 20 -4.32 -5.75 15.55
C ASN A 20 -5.54 -6.13 14.70
N ALA A 21 -6.19 -5.17 14.04
CA ALA A 21 -7.30 -5.45 13.13
C ALA A 21 -6.85 -6.37 11.98
N TYR A 22 -5.71 -6.09 11.36
CA TYR A 22 -5.18 -6.93 10.27
C TYR A 22 -4.69 -8.30 10.78
N ARG A 23 -4.09 -8.37 11.97
CA ARG A 23 -3.77 -9.67 12.62
C ARG A 23 -5.01 -10.52 12.85
N SER A 24 -6.13 -9.91 13.25
CA SER A 24 -7.40 -10.65 13.45
C SER A 24 -7.98 -11.21 12.14
N LEU A 25 -7.59 -10.66 10.98
CA LEU A 25 -7.93 -11.17 9.65
C LEU A 25 -6.97 -12.27 9.16
N GLY A 26 -6.09 -12.76 10.02
CA GLY A 26 -5.14 -13.83 9.70
C GLY A 26 -3.87 -13.35 9.00
N PHE A 27 -3.63 -12.04 8.87
CA PHE A 27 -2.36 -11.57 8.35
C PHE A 27 -1.24 -11.65 9.38
N HIS A 28 -0.05 -12.03 8.94
CA HIS A 28 1.17 -11.77 9.70
C HIS A 28 1.53 -10.28 9.51
N VAL A 29 1.48 -9.52 10.60
CA VAL A 29 1.75 -8.07 10.58
C VAL A 29 2.99 -7.79 11.43
N THR A 30 3.97 -7.09 10.85
CA THR A 30 5.19 -6.69 11.56
C THR A 30 4.90 -5.83 12.78
N GLU A 31 5.83 -5.73 13.71
CA GLU A 31 5.70 -4.75 14.78
C GLU A 31 5.82 -3.32 14.21
N PRO A 32 5.06 -2.36 14.75
CA PRO A 32 5.14 -0.98 14.32
C PRO A 32 6.56 -0.41 14.45
N GLU A 33 7.02 0.22 13.38
CA GLU A 33 8.34 0.84 13.30
C GLU A 33 8.21 2.33 13.03
N ARG A 34 9.11 3.12 13.61
CA ARG A 34 9.20 4.54 13.30
C ARG A 34 10.05 4.74 12.05
N LEU A 35 9.52 5.47 11.07
CA LEU A 35 10.31 5.91 9.93
C LEU A 35 11.32 6.98 10.38
N ASN A 36 12.61 6.73 10.13
CA ASN A 36 13.70 7.66 10.43
C ASN A 36 14.04 8.45 9.17
N ALA A 37 13.75 9.71 9.17
CA ALA A 37 13.93 10.64 8.05
C ALA A 37 12.98 10.41 6.86
N GLY A 38 13.07 11.26 5.87
CA GLY A 38 12.23 11.28 4.69
C GLY A 38 11.55 12.64 4.51
N ALA A 39 10.60 12.72 3.61
CA ALA A 39 9.88 13.96 3.30
C ALA A 39 9.03 14.51 4.48
N GLY A 40 8.80 13.68 5.51
CA GLY A 40 8.09 14.10 6.73
C GLY A 40 8.89 14.99 7.66
N GLY A 41 10.22 14.89 7.63
CA GLY A 41 11.11 15.65 8.52
C GLY A 41 10.69 15.54 9.99
N ASP A 42 10.69 16.68 10.70
CA ASP A 42 10.25 16.80 12.10
C ASP A 42 8.76 17.19 12.26
N PHE A 43 7.97 17.17 11.17
CA PHE A 43 6.58 17.62 11.16
C PHE A 43 5.57 16.59 11.67
N GLY A 44 6.02 15.52 12.27
CA GLY A 44 5.22 14.45 12.85
C GLY A 44 6.04 13.18 13.02
N ARG A 45 5.47 12.21 13.75
CA ARG A 45 6.10 10.90 13.95
C ARG A 45 5.33 9.87 13.14
N GLN A 46 5.87 9.47 12.01
CA GLN A 46 5.28 8.41 11.20
C GLN A 46 5.68 7.05 11.74
N TYR A 47 4.68 6.21 11.95
CA TYR A 47 4.83 4.80 12.30
C TYR A 47 4.18 3.96 11.22
N SER A 48 4.83 2.87 10.86
CA SER A 48 4.32 1.91 9.89
C SER A 48 4.46 0.49 10.41
N ALA A 49 3.47 -0.34 10.07
CA ALA A 49 3.50 -1.79 10.21
C ALA A 49 3.18 -2.40 8.85
N HIS A 50 3.70 -3.59 8.56
CA HIS A 50 3.67 -4.13 7.21
C HIS A 50 3.07 -5.53 7.17
N VAL A 51 2.25 -5.78 6.16
CA VAL A 51 1.84 -7.12 5.72
C VAL A 51 2.66 -7.43 4.48
N ILE A 52 3.70 -8.25 4.62
CA ILE A 52 4.69 -8.52 3.57
C ILE A 52 4.30 -9.74 2.78
N PHE A 53 4.14 -9.58 1.47
CA PHE A 53 3.93 -10.65 0.49
C PHE A 53 5.21 -10.94 -0.30
N GLU A 54 5.13 -11.79 -1.31
CA GLU A 54 6.30 -12.16 -2.13
C GLU A 54 6.87 -10.98 -2.93
N ASN A 55 5.99 -10.18 -3.55
CA ASN A 55 6.40 -9.11 -4.47
C ASN A 55 5.86 -7.74 -4.09
N THR A 56 4.83 -7.70 -3.24
CA THR A 56 4.15 -6.48 -2.81
C THR A 56 3.99 -6.47 -1.29
N TYR A 57 3.49 -5.38 -0.72
CA TYR A 57 3.07 -5.35 0.68
C TYR A 57 1.95 -4.33 0.92
N ILE A 58 1.27 -4.47 2.05
CA ILE A 58 0.37 -3.44 2.58
C ILE A 58 1.12 -2.72 3.70
N GLU A 59 1.24 -1.40 3.60
CA GLU A 59 1.74 -0.55 4.65
C GLU A 59 0.57 0.03 5.44
N LEU A 60 0.51 -0.28 6.74
CA LEU A 60 -0.39 0.36 7.68
C LEU A 60 0.35 1.54 8.29
N THR A 61 -0.17 2.76 8.16
CA THR A 61 0.56 3.97 8.54
C THR A 61 -0.29 4.90 9.41
N ALA A 62 0.31 5.42 10.47
CA ALA A 62 -0.23 6.48 11.30
C ALA A 62 0.83 7.56 11.55
N VAL A 63 0.39 8.81 11.70
CA VAL A 63 1.28 9.94 12.00
C VAL A 63 0.83 10.61 13.28
N GLU A 64 1.64 10.50 14.33
CA GLU A 64 1.42 11.21 15.58
C GLU A 64 1.83 12.67 15.45
N ASN A 65 1.02 13.57 16.03
CA ASN A 65 1.25 15.03 16.01
C ASN A 65 1.52 15.56 14.59
N CYS A 66 0.76 15.06 13.61
CA CYS A 66 0.89 15.43 12.20
C CYS A 66 0.69 16.94 12.02
N GLN A 67 1.73 17.64 11.61
CA GLN A 67 1.69 19.07 11.27
C GLN A 67 1.31 19.25 9.80
N SER A 68 0.90 20.46 9.44
CA SER A 68 0.46 20.79 8.06
C SER A 68 1.54 20.57 7.01
N GLU A 69 2.80 20.67 7.39
CA GLU A 69 3.99 20.51 6.55
C GLU A 69 4.36 19.04 6.28
N HIS A 70 3.80 18.10 7.05
CA HIS A 70 4.03 16.68 6.81
C HIS A 70 3.41 16.25 5.48
N HIS A 71 4.16 15.50 4.67
CA HIS A 71 3.71 15.09 3.33
C HIS A 71 2.41 14.27 3.32
N LEU A 72 2.08 13.58 4.43
CA LEU A 72 0.81 12.86 4.60
C LEU A 72 -0.32 13.71 5.20
N ALA A 73 -0.06 14.94 5.64
CA ALA A 73 -1.06 15.78 6.31
C ALA A 73 -2.36 15.98 5.49
N PRO A 74 -2.34 16.15 4.16
CA PRO A 74 -3.56 16.24 3.37
C PRO A 74 -4.46 15.01 3.50
N TYR A 75 -3.84 13.82 3.58
CA TYR A 75 -4.53 12.54 3.56
C TYR A 75 -5.00 12.11 4.96
N MET A 76 -4.29 12.49 6.02
CA MET A 76 -4.67 12.21 7.42
C MET A 76 -6.00 12.85 7.84
N ARG A 77 -6.50 13.82 7.07
CA ARG A 77 -7.80 14.49 7.30
C ARG A 77 -8.96 13.75 6.62
N LEU A 78 -8.67 12.80 5.76
CA LEU A 78 -9.66 12.01 5.04
C LEU A 78 -10.11 10.81 5.89
N PRO A 79 -11.28 10.23 5.62
CA PRO A 79 -11.65 8.94 6.20
C PRO A 79 -10.57 7.90 5.95
N GLY A 80 -10.49 6.85 6.77
CA GLY A 80 -9.58 5.73 6.59
C GLY A 80 -9.67 5.14 5.18
N GLY A 81 -8.62 4.47 4.73
CA GLY A 81 -8.57 3.82 3.42
C GLY A 81 -7.18 3.84 2.80
N VAL A 82 -7.09 3.32 1.58
CA VAL A 82 -5.85 3.39 0.80
C VAL A 82 -5.60 4.83 0.38
N ARG A 83 -4.50 5.40 0.87
CA ARG A 83 -4.10 6.79 0.64
C ARG A 83 -2.72 6.92 0.02
N ILE A 84 -2.00 5.82 -0.09
CA ILE A 84 -0.67 5.75 -0.68
C ILE A 84 -0.67 4.63 -1.72
N LEU A 85 -0.17 4.94 -2.90
CA LEU A 85 0.06 4.02 -4.00
C LEU A 85 1.50 4.19 -4.45
N ILE A 86 2.34 3.23 -4.13
CA ILE A 86 3.75 3.27 -4.51
C ILE A 86 4.01 2.24 -5.60
N LEU A 87 4.64 2.72 -6.67
CA LEU A 87 5.04 1.92 -7.81
C LEU A 87 6.52 1.54 -7.68
N GLN A 88 6.84 0.35 -8.14
CA GLN A 88 8.21 -0.17 -8.14
C GLN A 88 9.06 0.53 -9.21
N SER A 89 10.30 0.80 -8.87
CA SER A 89 11.34 1.28 -9.79
C SER A 89 12.66 0.55 -9.56
N ASP A 90 13.31 0.14 -10.64
CA ASP A 90 14.67 -0.42 -10.59
C ASP A 90 15.74 0.69 -10.47
N CYS A 91 15.37 1.94 -10.81
CA CYS A 91 16.22 3.12 -10.67
C CYS A 91 15.33 4.35 -10.56
N ALA A 92 15.20 4.89 -9.36
CA ALA A 92 14.30 6.00 -9.05
C ALA A 92 14.64 7.27 -9.86
N GLU A 93 15.92 7.55 -10.10
CA GLU A 93 16.35 8.71 -10.89
C GLU A 93 15.87 8.63 -12.34
N LYS A 94 16.12 7.50 -13.02
CA LYS A 94 15.69 7.28 -14.41
C LYS A 94 14.16 7.27 -14.53
N GLU A 95 13.48 6.66 -13.58
CA GLU A 95 12.03 6.61 -13.59
C GLU A 95 11.44 8.02 -13.38
N ARG A 96 12.02 8.82 -12.51
CA ARG A 96 11.63 10.21 -12.31
C ARG A 96 11.80 11.03 -13.60
N GLU A 97 12.93 10.90 -14.29
CA GLU A 97 13.16 11.55 -15.60
C GLU A 97 12.12 11.11 -16.64
N ARG A 98 11.82 9.80 -16.68
CA ARG A 98 10.79 9.26 -17.58
C ARG A 98 9.41 9.86 -17.28
N ILE A 99 9.01 9.94 -16.00
CA ILE A 99 7.74 10.54 -15.60
C ILE A 99 7.68 12.02 -16.01
N GLN A 100 8.74 12.76 -15.77
CA GLN A 100 8.81 14.16 -16.18
C GLN A 100 8.72 14.33 -17.69
N SER A 101 9.26 13.40 -18.48
CA SER A 101 9.15 13.43 -19.95
C SER A 101 7.71 13.23 -20.46
N THR A 102 6.80 12.69 -19.64
CA THR A 102 5.37 12.59 -19.97
C THR A 102 4.57 13.86 -19.67
N GLY A 103 5.22 14.90 -19.17
CA GLY A 103 4.57 16.16 -18.76
C GLY A 103 4.07 16.18 -17.33
N LEU A 104 4.26 15.10 -16.55
CA LEU A 104 3.96 15.08 -15.13
C LEU A 104 5.12 15.67 -14.34
N SER A 105 4.80 16.41 -13.28
CA SER A 105 5.81 16.93 -12.36
C SER A 105 6.04 15.94 -11.21
N ALA A 106 7.27 15.90 -10.72
CA ALA A 106 7.69 15.01 -9.63
C ALA A 106 8.55 15.77 -8.60
N SER A 107 8.43 15.35 -7.36
CA SER A 107 9.24 15.84 -6.25
C SER A 107 10.74 15.60 -6.48
N PRO A 108 11.64 16.21 -5.70
CA PRO A 108 13.01 15.73 -5.59
C PRO A 108 13.07 14.25 -5.20
N LEU A 109 14.22 13.62 -5.43
CA LEU A 109 14.51 12.31 -4.88
C LEU A 109 14.79 12.43 -3.38
N PHE A 110 14.18 11.54 -2.61
CA PHE A 110 14.42 11.38 -1.19
C PHE A 110 15.08 10.05 -0.93
N THR A 111 16.03 10.02 -0.01
CA THR A 111 16.55 8.79 0.56
C THR A 111 16.00 8.62 1.96
N ALA A 112 15.64 7.40 2.30
CA ALA A 112 15.20 7.09 3.66
C ALA A 112 15.68 5.71 4.07
N GLU A 113 15.70 5.50 5.37
CA GLU A 113 16.00 4.21 5.97
C GLU A 113 15.13 3.97 7.19
N ARG A 114 14.85 2.71 7.46
CA ARG A 114 14.16 2.28 8.67
C ARG A 114 14.76 0.97 9.19
N PRO A 115 14.82 0.77 10.50
CA PRO A 115 15.17 -0.53 11.05
C PRO A 115 14.08 -1.54 10.71
N LEU A 116 14.44 -2.78 10.42
CA LEU A 116 13.49 -3.86 10.25
C LEU A 116 13.36 -4.61 11.57
N THR A 117 12.14 -4.81 12.05
CA THR A 117 11.82 -5.62 13.23
C THR A 117 11.56 -7.08 12.87
N TYR A 118 11.61 -7.41 11.58
CA TYR A 118 11.36 -8.73 11.01
C TYR A 118 12.52 -9.21 10.13
N GLY A 119 12.46 -10.45 9.66
CA GLY A 119 13.49 -11.06 8.84
C GLY A 119 14.85 -11.04 9.51
N ASP A 120 15.88 -10.55 8.81
CA ASP A 120 17.25 -10.45 9.34
C ASP A 120 17.46 -9.27 10.31
N ARG A 121 16.42 -8.50 10.58
CA ARG A 121 16.46 -7.33 11.48
C ARG A 121 17.56 -6.32 11.12
N THR A 122 17.71 -6.09 9.84
CA THR A 122 18.68 -5.14 9.25
C THR A 122 18.02 -3.79 8.98
N MET A 123 18.70 -2.94 8.21
CA MET A 123 18.15 -1.65 7.77
C MET A 123 17.55 -1.78 6.38
N ALA A 124 16.28 -1.41 6.22
CA ALA A 124 15.73 -1.11 4.91
C ALA A 124 16.25 0.25 4.45
N ARG A 125 16.75 0.31 3.21
CA ARG A 125 17.20 1.54 2.57
C ARG A 125 16.53 1.67 1.22
N PHE A 126 16.09 2.88 0.91
CA PHE A 126 15.37 3.13 -0.34
C PHE A 126 15.50 4.58 -0.81
N CYS A 127 15.38 4.76 -2.11
CA CYS A 127 15.18 6.05 -2.76
C CYS A 127 13.73 6.13 -3.24
N TRP A 128 13.10 7.29 -3.11
CA TRP A 128 11.74 7.46 -3.55
C TRP A 128 11.47 8.88 -4.03
N PHE A 129 10.41 9.03 -4.82
CA PHE A 129 9.83 10.31 -5.19
C PHE A 129 8.31 10.15 -5.39
N ALA A 130 7.61 11.26 -5.41
CA ALA A 130 6.17 11.28 -5.63
C ALA A 130 5.81 12.27 -6.75
N LEU A 131 4.62 12.13 -7.33
CA LEU A 131 4.07 13.18 -8.18
C LEU A 131 3.86 14.45 -7.35
N GLU A 132 4.15 15.60 -7.94
CA GLU A 132 3.97 16.91 -7.27
C GLU A 132 3.65 17.99 -8.32
N PRO A 133 2.42 18.54 -8.33
CA PRO A 133 1.30 18.17 -7.45
C PRO A 133 0.75 16.76 -7.72
N GLN A 134 0.09 16.19 -6.70
CA GLN A 134 -0.61 14.92 -6.88
C GLN A 134 -1.81 15.12 -7.82
N PRO A 135 -2.01 14.23 -8.80
CA PRO A 135 -3.12 14.34 -9.75
C PRO A 135 -4.48 14.05 -9.09
N LEU A 136 -4.45 13.33 -7.97
CA LEU A 136 -5.63 12.92 -7.20
C LEU A 136 -5.48 13.38 -5.75
N ASN A 137 -6.39 14.23 -5.29
CA ASN A 137 -6.32 14.81 -3.95
C ASN A 137 -6.42 13.79 -2.80
N GLN A 138 -6.94 12.58 -3.09
CA GLN A 138 -7.16 11.54 -2.09
C GLN A 138 -6.08 10.47 -2.06
N LEU A 139 -5.09 10.51 -2.96
CA LEU A 139 -4.11 9.46 -3.15
C LEU A 139 -2.73 10.04 -3.40
N LEU A 140 -1.76 9.69 -2.58
CA LEU A 140 -0.35 9.92 -2.85
C LEU A 140 0.13 8.85 -3.83
N ILE A 141 0.65 9.27 -4.97
CA ILE A 141 1.26 8.39 -5.98
C ILE A 141 2.75 8.67 -6.02
N GLY A 142 3.55 7.63 -5.84
CA GLY A 142 5.00 7.72 -5.85
C GLY A 142 5.69 6.47 -6.39
N TRP A 143 7.00 6.49 -6.40
CA TRP A 143 7.87 5.39 -6.81
C TRP A 143 8.94 5.15 -5.77
N VAL A 144 9.30 3.89 -5.60
CA VAL A 144 10.38 3.47 -4.71
C VAL A 144 11.37 2.56 -5.45
N GLU A 145 12.65 2.81 -5.22
CA GLU A 145 13.76 1.91 -5.49
C GLU A 145 14.26 1.37 -4.17
N HIS A 146 14.08 0.08 -3.92
CA HIS A 146 14.63 -0.58 -2.75
C HIS A 146 16.11 -0.88 -2.94
N LEU A 147 16.98 -0.25 -2.15
CA LEU A 147 18.41 -0.52 -2.13
C LEU A 147 18.75 -1.81 -1.36
N THR A 148 17.80 -2.31 -0.57
CA THR A 148 17.89 -3.56 0.21
C THR A 148 16.62 -4.40 0.05
N ARG A 149 16.21 -4.64 -1.20
CA ARG A 149 14.93 -5.30 -1.53
C ARG A 149 14.76 -6.66 -0.82
N GLU A 150 15.79 -7.51 -0.86
CA GLU A 150 15.74 -8.83 -0.26
C GLU A 150 15.46 -8.81 1.25
N ALA A 151 15.93 -7.78 1.95
CA ALA A 151 15.64 -7.61 3.36
C ALA A 151 14.17 -7.16 3.59
N VAL A 152 13.65 -6.26 2.73
CA VAL A 152 12.28 -5.73 2.86
C VAL A 152 11.22 -6.81 2.64
N PHE A 153 11.41 -7.68 1.64
CA PHE A 153 10.43 -8.70 1.26
C PHE A 153 10.63 -10.06 1.95
N ARG A 154 11.40 -10.10 3.03
CA ARG A 154 11.63 -11.31 3.83
C ARG A 154 10.71 -11.36 5.04
N SER A 155 9.55 -12.02 4.89
CA SER A 155 8.60 -12.22 5.99
C SER A 155 9.14 -13.19 7.06
N ASP A 156 8.70 -13.02 8.32
CA ASP A 156 9.00 -13.96 9.44
C ASP A 156 8.12 -15.22 9.41
N GLY A 157 7.10 -15.28 8.55
CA GLY A 157 6.24 -16.44 8.45
C GLY A 157 5.06 -16.24 7.48
N PRO A 158 4.33 -17.32 7.19
CA PRO A 158 3.17 -17.26 6.33
C PRO A 158 2.00 -16.51 7.00
N HIS A 159 1.08 -16.03 6.17
CA HIS A 159 -0.20 -15.50 6.64
C HIS A 159 -1.16 -16.65 6.97
N GLY A 160 -1.88 -16.56 8.09
CA GLY A 160 -2.88 -17.56 8.47
C GLY A 160 -4.04 -17.65 7.46
N ASN A 161 -4.37 -16.53 6.80
CA ASN A 161 -5.35 -16.45 5.71
C ASN A 161 -4.79 -16.86 4.35
N THR A 162 -3.57 -17.39 4.30
CA THR A 162 -2.85 -17.88 3.12
C THR A 162 -2.65 -16.87 1.98
N ALA A 163 -2.75 -15.56 2.25
CA ALA A 163 -2.49 -14.52 1.26
C ALA A 163 -0.99 -14.50 0.86
N THR A 164 -0.71 -14.39 -0.44
CA THR A 164 0.65 -14.46 -1.00
C THR A 164 1.06 -13.22 -1.76
N ASP A 165 0.11 -12.47 -2.35
CA ASP A 165 0.44 -11.25 -3.10
C ASP A 165 -0.80 -10.36 -3.35
N ILE A 166 -0.58 -9.10 -3.73
CA ILE A 166 -1.61 -8.22 -4.28
C ILE A 166 -1.66 -8.42 -5.79
N THR A 167 -2.81 -8.80 -6.33
CA THR A 167 -2.99 -9.07 -7.76
C THR A 167 -3.87 -8.06 -8.47
N GLY A 168 -4.69 -7.32 -7.73
CA GLY A 168 -5.62 -6.37 -8.32
C GLY A 168 -5.93 -5.17 -7.42
N LEU A 169 -6.27 -4.05 -8.08
CA LEU A 169 -6.80 -2.86 -7.44
C LEU A 169 -8.10 -2.44 -8.14
N HIS A 170 -9.12 -2.18 -7.36
CA HIS A 170 -10.37 -1.60 -7.83
C HIS A 170 -10.32 -0.09 -7.61
N LEU A 171 -10.31 0.65 -8.70
CA LEU A 171 -10.24 2.09 -8.69
C LEU A 171 -11.61 2.69 -8.98
N SER A 172 -11.98 3.76 -8.28
CA SER A 172 -13.10 4.60 -8.68
C SER A 172 -12.80 5.26 -10.02
N ALA A 173 -13.85 5.53 -10.82
CA ALA A 173 -13.71 6.33 -12.02
C ALA A 173 -13.09 7.68 -11.67
N CYS A 174 -11.89 7.91 -12.11
CA CYS A 174 -11.12 9.13 -11.85
C CYS A 174 -10.10 9.34 -12.99
N ASP A 175 -9.55 10.53 -13.06
CA ASP A 175 -8.50 10.90 -14.04
C ASP A 175 -7.14 10.29 -13.67
N PHE A 176 -7.11 8.96 -13.47
CA PHE A 176 -5.87 8.27 -13.15
C PHE A 176 -4.92 8.35 -14.37
N PRO A 177 -3.69 8.82 -14.21
CA PRO A 177 -2.79 9.04 -15.33
C PRO A 177 -2.46 7.75 -16.09
N ALA A 178 -2.94 7.61 -17.32
CA ALA A 178 -2.67 6.44 -18.16
C ALA A 178 -1.17 6.20 -18.42
N SER A 179 -0.35 7.26 -18.35
CA SER A 179 1.11 7.18 -18.48
C SER A 179 1.79 6.37 -17.38
N LEU A 180 1.09 6.07 -16.30
CA LEU A 180 1.61 5.21 -15.20
C LEU A 180 1.46 3.72 -15.52
N ALA A 181 0.61 3.35 -16.49
CA ALA A 181 0.40 1.96 -16.88
C ALA A 181 1.67 1.31 -17.48
N ARG A 182 1.82 0.02 -17.26
CA ARG A 182 2.91 -0.83 -17.79
C ARG A 182 2.33 -2.06 -18.48
N SER A 183 3.19 -2.81 -19.15
CA SER A 183 2.85 -4.08 -19.78
C SER A 183 2.65 -5.22 -18.78
N HIS A 184 3.17 -5.09 -17.57
CA HIS A 184 3.10 -6.09 -16.48
C HIS A 184 2.89 -5.40 -15.13
N GLY A 185 2.46 -6.17 -14.14
CA GLY A 185 2.19 -5.68 -12.79
C GLY A 185 0.79 -6.07 -12.32
N VAL A 186 0.31 -5.37 -11.31
CA VAL A 186 -1.00 -5.58 -10.71
C VAL A 186 -2.11 -5.08 -11.64
N HIS A 187 -3.17 -5.87 -11.82
CA HIS A 187 -4.32 -5.50 -12.62
C HIS A 187 -5.13 -4.39 -11.94
N CYS A 188 -5.52 -3.37 -12.70
CA CYS A 188 -6.40 -2.33 -12.20
C CYS A 188 -7.71 -2.31 -12.99
N SER A 189 -8.81 -2.55 -12.28
CA SER A 189 -10.17 -2.38 -12.80
C SER A 189 -10.71 -0.99 -12.42
N MET A 190 -11.47 -0.38 -13.34
CA MET A 190 -12.13 0.89 -13.09
C MET A 190 -13.61 0.61 -12.80
N SER A 191 -14.11 1.11 -11.67
CA SER A 191 -15.55 1.08 -11.33
C SER A 191 -16.23 2.32 -11.87
N GLU A 192 -17.43 2.18 -12.43
CA GLU A 192 -18.27 3.33 -12.81
C GLU A 192 -18.84 4.08 -11.59
N GLN A 193 -18.78 3.47 -10.41
CA GLN A 193 -19.18 4.14 -9.17
C GLN A 193 -18.07 5.08 -8.73
N SER A 194 -18.25 6.37 -8.97
CA SER A 194 -17.36 7.38 -8.40
C SER A 194 -17.65 7.54 -6.90
N SER A 195 -16.71 7.20 -6.06
CA SER A 195 -16.70 7.64 -4.68
C SER A 195 -15.82 8.87 -4.59
N GLU A 196 -16.38 10.03 -4.26
CA GLU A 196 -15.57 11.23 -4.00
C GLU A 196 -14.61 11.04 -2.80
N ALA A 197 -14.85 10.01 -1.98
CA ALA A 197 -14.09 9.76 -0.76
C ALA A 197 -12.88 8.85 -0.95
N GLN A 198 -12.90 7.92 -1.92
CA GLN A 198 -11.84 6.93 -2.11
C GLN A 198 -11.55 6.67 -3.59
N VAL A 199 -10.27 6.74 -3.95
CA VAL A 199 -9.78 6.36 -5.30
C VAL A 199 -9.59 4.86 -5.40
N VAL A 200 -8.98 4.23 -4.41
CA VAL A 200 -8.82 2.76 -4.32
C VAL A 200 -9.89 2.24 -3.36
N ASN A 201 -10.89 1.57 -3.87
CA ASN A 201 -12.03 1.06 -3.11
C ASN A 201 -12.01 -0.46 -2.89
N GLY A 202 -11.05 -1.17 -3.51
CA GLY A 202 -10.86 -2.59 -3.28
C GLY A 202 -9.46 -3.05 -3.64
N VAL A 203 -8.99 -4.07 -2.94
CA VAL A 203 -7.68 -4.71 -3.13
C VAL A 203 -7.90 -6.20 -3.30
N GLU A 204 -7.44 -6.76 -4.43
CA GLU A 204 -7.46 -8.20 -4.67
C GLU A 204 -6.16 -8.84 -4.18
N LEU A 205 -6.31 -9.90 -3.41
CA LEU A 205 -5.24 -10.68 -2.82
C LEU A 205 -5.26 -12.10 -3.38
N LEU A 206 -4.13 -12.59 -3.83
CA LEU A 206 -3.94 -14.00 -4.16
C LEU A 206 -3.84 -14.80 -2.86
N VAL A 207 -4.54 -15.93 -2.79
CA VAL A 207 -4.46 -16.86 -1.67
C VAL A 207 -4.21 -18.28 -2.16
N GLU A 208 -3.56 -19.09 -1.34
CA GLU A 208 -3.35 -20.50 -1.62
C GLU A 208 -4.58 -21.36 -1.29
N ASP A 209 -5.32 -20.99 -0.23
CA ASP A 209 -6.50 -21.71 0.26
C ASP A 209 -7.61 -20.74 0.70
N LEU A 210 -8.71 -20.70 -0.07
CA LEU A 210 -9.88 -19.90 0.25
C LEU A 210 -10.61 -20.38 1.52
N SER A 211 -10.55 -21.66 1.86
CA SER A 211 -11.19 -22.20 3.07
C SER A 211 -10.54 -21.63 4.32
N ALA A 212 -9.19 -21.62 4.35
CA ALA A 212 -8.44 -20.97 5.43
C ALA A 212 -8.74 -19.47 5.51
N CYS A 213 -8.92 -18.82 4.36
CA CYS A 213 -9.29 -17.41 4.31
C CYS A 213 -10.66 -17.15 4.96
N VAL A 214 -11.69 -17.95 4.67
CA VAL A 214 -13.04 -17.83 5.29
C VAL A 214 -12.95 -17.96 6.80
N ASP A 215 -12.20 -18.94 7.30
CA ASP A 215 -12.07 -19.22 8.73
C ASP A 215 -11.46 -18.04 9.50
N HIS A 216 -10.53 -17.32 8.87
CA HIS A 216 -9.86 -16.19 9.49
C HIS A 216 -10.59 -14.86 9.34
N THR A 217 -11.26 -14.64 8.19
CA THR A 217 -11.76 -13.30 7.85
C THR A 217 -13.23 -13.10 8.17
N ALA A 218 -14.02 -14.17 8.41
CA ALA A 218 -15.47 -14.14 8.41
C ALA A 218 -16.07 -13.48 7.14
N GLY A 219 -15.31 -13.52 6.04
CA GLY A 219 -15.71 -12.96 4.76
C GLY A 219 -16.84 -13.76 4.11
N VAL A 220 -17.47 -13.17 3.12
CA VAL A 220 -18.55 -13.80 2.35
C VAL A 220 -17.94 -14.48 1.13
N LEU A 221 -18.17 -15.79 1.02
CA LEU A 221 -17.82 -16.54 -0.19
C LEU A 221 -18.75 -16.15 -1.32
N ASP A 222 -18.17 -15.77 -2.47
CA ASP A 222 -18.94 -15.44 -3.66
C ASP A 222 -19.69 -16.67 -4.22
N SER A 223 -20.74 -16.42 -4.99
CA SER A 223 -21.64 -17.45 -5.52
C SER A 223 -20.95 -18.48 -6.43
N ASP A 224 -19.80 -18.14 -7.01
CA ASP A 224 -18.99 -19.05 -7.83
C ASP A 224 -17.92 -19.80 -7.02
N ALA A 225 -17.85 -19.57 -5.69
CA ALA A 225 -16.88 -20.14 -4.76
C ALA A 225 -15.40 -19.90 -5.15
N ARG A 226 -15.10 -18.82 -5.90
CA ARG A 226 -13.76 -18.48 -6.38
C ARG A 226 -13.13 -17.30 -5.65
N SER A 227 -13.90 -16.56 -4.87
CA SER A 227 -13.41 -15.43 -4.10
C SER A 227 -14.15 -15.28 -2.77
N VAL A 228 -13.48 -14.63 -1.84
CA VAL A 228 -14.05 -14.21 -0.55
C VAL A 228 -13.93 -12.70 -0.48
N SER A 229 -15.05 -12.03 -0.27
CA SER A 229 -15.09 -10.57 -0.16
C SER A 229 -15.32 -10.16 1.28
N LEU A 230 -14.52 -9.20 1.75
CA LEU A 230 -14.59 -8.58 3.06
C LEU A 230 -14.72 -7.07 2.89
N ALA A 231 -15.90 -6.53 3.20
CA ALA A 231 -16.11 -5.09 3.17
C ALA A 231 -15.51 -4.45 4.43
N ASP A 232 -14.96 -3.24 4.25
CA ASP A 232 -14.40 -2.43 5.34
C ASP A 232 -13.44 -3.21 6.24
N ALA A 233 -12.44 -3.85 5.63
CA ALA A 233 -11.47 -4.69 6.32
C ALA A 233 -10.82 -3.97 7.52
N GLY A 234 -11.07 -4.49 8.71
CA GLY A 234 -10.54 -3.93 9.95
C GLY A 234 -11.10 -2.57 10.35
N GLY A 235 -12.22 -2.12 9.77
CA GLY A 235 -12.79 -0.79 10.03
C GLY A 235 -11.96 0.36 9.44
N LEU A 236 -11.14 0.07 8.42
CA LEU A 236 -10.21 1.04 7.81
C LEU A 236 -10.67 1.54 6.43
N GLY A 237 -11.92 1.26 6.03
CA GLY A 237 -12.49 1.72 4.78
C GLY A 237 -11.92 1.03 3.53
N VAL A 238 -11.36 -0.16 3.65
CA VAL A 238 -10.77 -0.93 2.54
C VAL A 238 -11.54 -2.23 2.35
N ASN A 239 -11.97 -2.50 1.12
CA ASN A 239 -12.54 -3.80 0.76
C ASN A 239 -11.40 -4.73 0.33
N LEU A 240 -11.32 -5.92 0.93
CA LEU A 240 -10.39 -6.97 0.51
C LEU A 240 -11.14 -8.06 -0.24
N ILE A 241 -10.56 -8.53 -1.33
CA ILE A 241 -11.10 -9.59 -2.16
C ILE A 241 -10.02 -10.65 -2.30
N PHE A 242 -10.22 -11.80 -1.69
CA PHE A 242 -9.30 -12.92 -1.72
C PHE A 242 -9.68 -13.85 -2.87
N ARG A 243 -8.73 -14.17 -3.73
CA ARG A 243 -8.91 -15.06 -4.88
C ARG A 243 -7.89 -16.18 -4.85
N GLN A 244 -8.36 -17.40 -5.07
CA GLN A 244 -7.47 -18.53 -5.29
C GLN A 244 -7.02 -18.57 -6.75
N ALA A 245 -5.76 -18.97 -6.98
CA ALA A 245 -5.15 -19.07 -8.31
C ALA A 245 -5.88 -20.04 -9.26
#